data_0100ec9c99850666aaa0d25e6e3caa9d
#
_entry.id   0100ec9c99850666aaa0d25e6e3caa9d
#
_cell.length_a   1.000
_cell.length_b   1.000
_cell.length_c   1.000
_cell.angle_alpha   90.00
_cell.angle_beta   90.00
_cell.angle_gamma   90.00
#
_symmetry.space_group_name_H-M   'P 1'
#
loop_
_entity.id
_entity.type
_entity.pdbx_description
1 polymer ?
#
loop_
_entity_poly.entity_id
_entity_poly.type
_entity_poly.pdbx_seq_one_letter_code
_entity_poly.pdbx_strand_id
1 'polypeptide(L)'
;LKKYKRGLQNRFFFKRSHLSSKPSEIDSHDVKPLGSVVHINPKTGALPEAFIYIDLECVESGVLNSKKLLSRNSAPSRAQRLLEEGDLLYQMVRPYQKNNYYFQKNFEYPTVGSTGYAQIRCSEVDTQFIYEQLSSDYFAREAMLRSTGTGYPAINADDLAEIPIWIPPLDQQEKIGAALSFLGAKIEVHQKLLSALCSVKSSLMQQLFI
;
A
#
# COMPACT_ATOMS: atom_id res chain seq x y z
N LEU A 1 -8.75 -17.17 -4.82
CA LEU A 1 -8.28 -16.46 -3.63
C LEU A 1 -8.30 -14.93 -3.81
N LYS A 2 -7.78 -14.34 -4.91
CA LYS A 2 -7.82 -12.87 -5.15
C LYS A 2 -9.23 -12.31 -5.05
N LYS A 3 -10.21 -12.92 -5.73
CA LYS A 3 -11.62 -12.50 -5.66
C LYS A 3 -12.19 -12.61 -4.23
N TYR A 4 -11.76 -13.62 -3.48
CA TYR A 4 -12.19 -13.82 -2.10
C TYR A 4 -11.62 -12.74 -1.16
N LYS A 5 -10.32 -12.47 -1.22
CA LYS A 5 -9.67 -11.37 -0.46
C LYS A 5 -10.36 -10.04 -0.77
N ARG A 6 -10.55 -9.73 -2.05
CA ARG A 6 -11.24 -8.51 -2.50
C ARG A 6 -12.69 -8.42 -1.97
N GLY A 7 -13.41 -9.54 -1.96
CA GLY A 7 -14.77 -9.62 -1.39
C GLY A 7 -14.79 -9.32 0.11
N LEU A 8 -13.79 -9.83 0.86
CA LEU A 8 -13.65 -9.53 2.28
C LEU A 8 -13.27 -8.06 2.52
N GLN A 9 -12.31 -7.51 1.79
CA GLN A 9 -11.97 -6.08 1.86
C GLN A 9 -13.19 -5.20 1.60
N ASN A 10 -13.97 -5.50 0.55
CA ASN A 10 -15.20 -4.74 0.28
C ASN A 10 -16.24 -4.88 1.38
N ARG A 11 -16.36 -6.07 1.99
CA ARG A 11 -17.29 -6.28 3.10
C ARG A 11 -16.87 -5.50 4.35
N PHE A 12 -15.58 -5.45 4.66
CA PHE A 12 -15.08 -4.73 5.83
C PHE A 12 -15.01 -3.22 5.60
N PHE A 13 -14.47 -2.78 4.47
CA PHE A 13 -14.14 -1.37 4.28
C PHE A 13 -15.22 -0.58 3.54
N PHE A 14 -15.78 -1.13 2.45
CA PHE A 14 -16.79 -0.42 1.67
C PHE A 14 -18.12 -0.25 2.41
N LYS A 15 -18.67 -1.35 2.96
CA LYS A 15 -19.96 -1.28 3.66
C LYS A 15 -19.92 -0.39 4.88
N ARG A 16 -18.82 -0.37 5.62
CA ARG A 16 -18.70 0.35 6.89
C ARG A 16 -18.36 1.84 6.72
N SER A 17 -17.62 2.19 5.69
CA SER A 17 -17.33 3.60 5.40
C SER A 17 -18.50 4.33 4.72
N HIS A 18 -19.43 3.62 4.08
CA HIS A 18 -20.63 4.20 3.45
C HIS A 18 -21.93 4.11 4.28
N LEU A 19 -21.94 3.38 5.39
CA LEU A 19 -23.17 3.16 6.20
C LEU A 19 -23.53 4.31 7.15
N SER A 20 -23.14 5.54 6.83
CA SER A 20 -23.71 6.72 7.50
C SER A 20 -25.22 6.92 7.26
N SER A 21 -25.86 6.08 6.44
CA SER A 21 -27.28 6.21 6.08
C SER A 21 -28.26 5.27 6.80
N LYS A 22 -27.79 4.35 7.68
CA LYS A 22 -28.66 3.56 8.56
C LYS A 22 -28.00 3.32 9.94
N PRO A 23 -28.54 3.94 11.01
CA PRO A 23 -27.88 4.03 12.33
C PRO A 23 -27.98 2.80 13.23
N SER A 24 -28.31 1.60 12.76
CA SER A 24 -28.69 0.53 13.68
C SER A 24 -27.63 -0.52 14.03
N GLU A 25 -26.44 -0.52 13.41
CA GLU A 25 -25.42 -1.57 13.70
C GLU A 25 -23.95 -1.15 13.64
N ILE A 26 -23.62 0.13 13.39
CA ILE A 26 -22.23 0.62 13.38
C ILE A 26 -22.23 2.01 14.01
N ASP A 27 -21.48 2.16 15.10
CA ASP A 27 -21.23 3.47 15.67
C ASP A 27 -20.58 4.36 14.62
N SER A 28 -21.25 5.46 14.26
CA SER A 28 -20.70 6.50 13.36
C SER A 28 -19.39 7.11 13.89
N HIS A 29 -19.04 6.83 15.14
CA HIS A 29 -17.82 7.23 15.81
C HIS A 29 -16.57 6.48 15.31
N ASP A 30 -16.73 5.34 14.62
CA ASP A 30 -15.61 4.51 14.13
C ASP A 30 -15.08 4.96 12.75
N VAL A 31 -15.71 5.93 12.08
CA VAL A 31 -15.23 6.45 10.80
C VAL A 31 -14.54 7.79 11.01
N LYS A 32 -13.27 7.87 10.62
CA LYS A 32 -12.42 9.05 10.81
C LYS A 32 -11.66 9.39 9.53
N PRO A 33 -11.29 10.67 9.29
CA PRO A 33 -10.35 11.02 8.24
C PRO A 33 -9.00 10.32 8.45
N LEU A 34 -8.36 9.84 7.39
CA LEU A 34 -7.07 9.15 7.48
C LEU A 34 -6.03 9.97 8.25
N GLY A 35 -5.91 11.26 7.94
CA GLY A 35 -4.93 12.15 8.57
C GLY A 35 -5.13 12.39 10.07
N SER A 36 -6.30 12.03 10.62
CA SER A 36 -6.55 12.12 12.07
C SER A 36 -6.03 10.93 12.87
N VAL A 37 -5.62 9.84 12.19
CA VAL A 37 -5.20 8.58 12.84
C VAL A 37 -3.81 8.11 12.43
N VAL A 38 -3.20 8.73 11.41
CA VAL A 38 -1.84 8.42 10.96
C VAL A 38 -1.06 9.69 10.64
N HIS A 39 0.27 9.60 10.63
CA HIS A 39 1.13 10.68 10.17
C HIS A 39 1.42 10.54 8.67
N ILE A 40 0.97 11.49 7.87
CA ILE A 40 1.25 11.53 6.43
C ILE A 40 2.45 12.42 6.18
N ASN A 41 3.45 11.89 5.46
CA ASN A 41 4.70 12.56 5.13
C ASN A 41 5.41 13.15 6.36
N PRO A 42 5.73 12.34 7.38
CA PRO A 42 6.43 12.83 8.55
C PRO A 42 7.72 13.54 8.15
N LYS A 43 8.10 14.58 8.87
CA LYS A 43 9.35 15.29 8.62
C LYS A 43 10.52 14.32 8.79
N THR A 44 11.35 14.24 7.78
CA THR A 44 12.56 13.42 7.77
C THR A 44 13.80 14.28 7.94
N GLY A 45 14.87 13.70 8.49
CA GLY A 45 16.17 14.35 8.56
C GLY A 45 16.85 14.49 7.19
N ALA A 46 18.11 14.92 7.17
CA ALA A 46 18.91 14.98 5.95
C ALA A 46 19.06 13.58 5.34
N LEU A 47 19.05 13.51 4.02
CA LEU A 47 19.29 12.26 3.32
C LEU A 47 20.68 11.69 3.64
N PRO A 48 20.79 10.36 3.83
CA PRO A 48 22.07 9.67 3.97
C PRO A 48 22.98 9.86 2.74
N GLU A 49 24.28 9.64 2.89
CA GLU A 49 25.22 9.71 1.75
C GLU A 49 24.95 8.63 0.70
N ALA A 50 24.60 7.43 1.15
CA ALA A 50 24.19 6.32 0.30
C ALA A 50 22.89 5.73 0.84
N PHE A 51 21.96 5.36 -0.02
CA PHE A 51 20.66 4.81 0.34
C PHE A 51 20.05 3.96 -0.76
N ILE A 52 19.16 3.08 -0.38
CA ILE A 52 18.29 2.35 -1.30
C ILE A 52 17.12 3.25 -1.68
N TYR A 53 16.94 3.48 -2.97
CA TYR A 53 15.84 4.27 -3.50
C TYR A 53 14.71 3.39 -4.01
N ILE A 54 13.49 3.69 -3.58
CA ILE A 54 12.25 3.05 -4.02
C ILE A 54 11.40 4.09 -4.74
N ASP A 55 11.26 3.94 -6.06
CA ASP A 55 10.33 4.72 -6.88
C ASP A 55 9.08 3.92 -7.25
N LEU A 56 8.16 4.55 -8.01
CA LEU A 56 6.89 3.93 -8.41
C LEU A 56 7.07 2.69 -9.32
N GLU A 57 8.21 2.55 -9.99
CA GLU A 57 8.52 1.42 -10.86
C GLU A 57 9.06 0.23 -10.09
N CYS A 58 9.53 0.46 -8.86
CA CYS A 58 10.11 -0.59 -8.02
C CYS A 58 9.06 -1.52 -7.41
N VAL A 59 7.81 -1.07 -7.30
CA VAL A 59 6.73 -1.79 -6.62
C VAL A 59 5.62 -2.16 -7.60
N GLU A 60 5.19 -3.40 -7.56
CA GLU A 60 4.05 -3.90 -8.32
C GLU A 60 3.16 -4.77 -7.42
N SER A 61 1.88 -4.41 -7.33
CA SER A 61 0.90 -5.16 -6.53
C SER A 61 1.32 -5.42 -5.07
N GLY A 62 2.03 -4.47 -4.46
CA GLY A 62 2.52 -4.56 -3.08
C GLY A 62 3.86 -5.29 -2.92
N VAL A 63 4.44 -5.77 -4.00
CA VAL A 63 5.74 -6.49 -4.00
C VAL A 63 6.83 -5.57 -4.51
N LEU A 64 7.95 -5.49 -3.77
CA LEU A 64 9.15 -4.78 -4.20
C LEU A 64 9.95 -5.68 -5.16
N ASN A 65 9.92 -5.35 -6.46
CA ASN A 65 10.58 -6.12 -7.52
C ASN A 65 12.02 -5.68 -7.76
N SER A 66 12.34 -4.43 -7.46
CA SER A 66 13.70 -3.88 -7.65
C SER A 66 14.01 -2.82 -6.60
N LYS A 67 15.27 -2.57 -6.39
CA LYS A 67 15.79 -1.51 -5.52
C LYS A 67 17.10 -0.96 -6.11
N LYS A 68 17.28 0.34 -6.00
CA LYS A 68 18.43 1.05 -6.58
C LYS A 68 19.29 1.62 -5.46
N LEU A 69 20.56 1.23 -5.38
CA LEU A 69 21.50 1.89 -4.47
C LEU A 69 21.98 3.18 -5.14
N LEU A 70 21.76 4.31 -4.49
CA LEU A 70 22.12 5.63 -4.98
C LEU A 70 22.98 6.38 -3.95
N SER A 71 23.84 7.28 -4.44
CA SER A 71 24.47 8.29 -3.60
C SER A 71 23.60 9.54 -3.54
N ARG A 72 23.73 10.33 -2.48
CA ARG A 72 23.01 11.61 -2.33
C ARG A 72 23.20 12.53 -3.55
N ASN A 73 24.43 12.57 -4.09
CA ASN A 73 24.78 13.46 -5.22
C ASN A 73 24.12 13.03 -6.53
N SER A 74 23.79 11.75 -6.70
CA SER A 74 23.14 11.19 -7.88
C SER A 74 21.64 10.98 -7.70
N ALA A 75 21.10 11.36 -6.54
CA ALA A 75 19.71 11.14 -6.21
C ALA A 75 18.78 12.05 -7.03
N PRO A 76 17.66 11.52 -7.56
CA PRO A 76 16.66 12.35 -8.19
C PRO A 76 16.00 13.27 -7.16
N SER A 77 15.53 14.44 -7.58
CA SER A 77 14.84 15.41 -6.70
C SER A 77 13.62 14.83 -5.94
N ARG A 78 13.06 13.75 -6.45
CA ARG A 78 11.96 13.02 -5.82
C ARG A 78 12.38 12.07 -4.67
N ALA A 79 13.66 11.83 -4.45
CA ALA A 79 14.16 11.00 -3.35
C ALA A 79 14.12 11.81 -2.04
N GLN A 80 13.01 11.78 -1.32
CA GLN A 80 12.80 12.66 -0.17
C GLN A 80 12.19 11.96 1.06
N ARG A 81 11.66 10.72 0.93
CA ARG A 81 10.95 10.03 1.99
C ARG A 81 11.89 9.05 2.70
N LEU A 82 12.61 9.49 3.74
CA LEU A 82 13.44 8.58 4.54
C LEU A 82 12.51 7.65 5.33
N LEU A 83 12.58 6.35 5.04
CA LEU A 83 11.67 5.35 5.59
C LEU A 83 12.21 4.77 6.90
N GLU A 84 11.29 4.51 7.81
CA GLU A 84 11.48 3.68 9.00
C GLU A 84 10.68 2.38 8.86
N GLU A 85 11.13 1.33 9.53
CA GLU A 85 10.40 0.06 9.55
C GLU A 85 8.97 0.28 10.09
N GLY A 86 7.99 -0.24 9.37
CA GLY A 86 6.58 0.00 9.66
C GLY A 86 5.94 1.08 8.78
N ASP A 87 6.70 1.87 8.03
CA ASP A 87 6.13 2.87 7.15
C ASP A 87 5.38 2.22 5.96
N LEU A 88 4.27 2.85 5.57
CA LEU A 88 3.53 2.51 4.38
C LEU A 88 3.82 3.53 3.28
N LEU A 89 4.00 3.07 2.07
CA LEU A 89 4.09 3.89 0.87
C LEU A 89 2.77 3.77 0.09
N TYR A 90 2.00 4.84 0.07
CA TYR A 90 0.77 4.92 -0.71
C TYR A 90 1.05 5.59 -2.07
N GLN A 91 0.73 4.92 -3.17
CA GLN A 91 0.93 5.44 -4.52
C GLN A 91 -0.04 6.61 -4.80
N MET A 92 0.51 7.84 -4.87
CA MET A 92 -0.28 9.06 -5.10
C MET A 92 -0.57 9.30 -6.58
N VAL A 93 0.31 8.87 -7.48
CA VAL A 93 0.14 8.99 -8.93
C VAL A 93 -0.47 7.71 -9.46
N ARG A 94 -1.60 7.81 -10.18
CA ARG A 94 -2.40 6.68 -10.66
C ARG A 94 -2.81 5.72 -9.52
N PRO A 95 -3.49 6.21 -8.48
CA PRO A 95 -3.82 5.42 -7.28
C PRO A 95 -4.63 4.15 -7.58
N TYR A 96 -5.31 4.08 -8.73
CA TYR A 96 -6.03 2.89 -9.19
C TYR A 96 -5.13 1.67 -9.42
N GLN A 97 -3.83 1.86 -9.63
CA GLN A 97 -2.87 0.75 -9.80
C GLN A 97 -2.60 0.02 -8.48
N LYS A 98 -2.78 0.68 -7.33
CA LYS A 98 -2.59 0.12 -5.99
C LYS A 98 -1.20 -0.48 -5.75
N ASN A 99 -0.16 0.11 -6.33
CA ASN A 99 1.23 -0.29 -6.08
C ASN A 99 1.72 0.31 -4.75
N ASN A 100 0.91 0.12 -3.70
CA ASN A 100 1.27 0.50 -2.34
C ASN A 100 2.28 -0.50 -1.79
N TYR A 101 3.15 -0.04 -0.89
CA TYR A 101 4.18 -0.90 -0.30
C TYR A 101 4.22 -0.76 1.21
N TYR A 102 4.32 -1.88 1.91
CA TYR A 102 4.53 -1.93 3.34
C TYR A 102 6.01 -2.22 3.61
N PHE A 103 6.73 -1.23 4.16
CA PHE A 103 8.14 -1.34 4.48
C PHE A 103 8.33 -2.05 5.82
N GLN A 104 8.36 -3.39 5.78
CA GLN A 104 8.40 -4.26 6.97
C GLN A 104 9.81 -4.60 7.44
N LYS A 105 10.83 -4.31 6.65
CA LYS A 105 12.19 -4.73 6.95
C LYS A 105 13.21 -3.74 6.43
N ASN A 106 14.10 -3.33 7.30
CA ASN A 106 15.27 -2.55 6.92
C ASN A 106 16.22 -3.34 6.03
N PHE A 107 16.86 -2.66 5.09
CA PHE A 107 17.93 -3.19 4.25
C PHE A 107 19.29 -2.83 4.85
N GLU A 108 20.36 -3.26 4.17
CA GLU A 108 21.74 -2.93 4.56
C GLU A 108 22.01 -1.42 4.59
N TYR A 109 21.36 -0.66 3.70
CA TYR A 109 21.43 0.79 3.64
C TYR A 109 20.08 1.40 4.03
N PRO A 110 20.10 2.65 4.57
CA PRO A 110 18.86 3.41 4.77
C PRO A 110 18.02 3.43 3.50
N THR A 111 16.71 3.50 3.64
CA THR A 111 15.81 3.44 2.49
C THR A 111 15.07 4.76 2.32
N VAL A 112 15.00 5.23 1.09
CA VAL A 112 14.34 6.48 0.70
C VAL A 112 13.29 6.20 -0.36
N GLY A 113 12.04 6.57 -0.09
CA GLY A 113 10.95 6.52 -1.04
C GLY A 113 10.86 7.79 -1.90
N SER A 114 10.30 7.63 -3.09
CA SER A 114 9.96 8.74 -3.98
C SER A 114 8.80 9.59 -3.42
N THR A 115 8.78 10.89 -3.74
CA THR A 115 7.62 11.77 -3.49
C THR A 115 6.39 11.42 -4.33
N GLY A 116 6.48 10.48 -5.27
CA GLY A 116 5.32 9.86 -5.92
C GLY A 116 4.49 8.99 -4.96
N TYR A 117 5.06 8.68 -3.80
CA TYR A 117 4.36 8.06 -2.67
C TYR A 117 4.06 9.09 -1.58
N ALA A 118 2.92 8.94 -0.91
CA ALA A 118 2.74 9.43 0.45
C ALA A 118 3.37 8.40 1.41
N GLN A 119 4.27 8.85 2.27
CA GLN A 119 4.78 8.08 3.40
C GLN A 119 3.77 8.17 4.55
N ILE A 120 3.30 7.03 5.02
CA ILE A 120 2.29 6.95 6.08
C ILE A 120 2.89 6.17 7.25
N ARG A 121 2.87 6.80 8.43
CA ARG A 121 3.37 6.21 9.68
C ARG A 121 2.24 6.07 10.67
N CYS A 122 2.03 4.86 11.14
CA CYS A 122 1.04 4.52 12.16
C CYS A 122 1.69 4.55 13.55
N SER A 123 0.97 5.05 14.56
CA SER A 123 1.43 5.06 15.95
C SER A 123 0.45 4.40 16.92
N GLU A 124 -0.86 4.62 16.73
CA GLU A 124 -1.92 4.17 17.65
C GLU A 124 -2.91 3.21 16.98
N VAL A 125 -2.65 2.82 15.74
CA VAL A 125 -3.49 1.92 14.94
C VAL A 125 -2.64 0.78 14.37
N ASP A 126 -3.26 -0.37 14.12
CA ASP A 126 -2.55 -1.50 13.51
C ASP A 126 -2.14 -1.18 12.07
N THR A 127 -0.85 -1.20 11.81
CA THR A 127 -0.27 -0.84 10.51
C THR A 127 -0.72 -1.78 9.39
N GLN A 128 -0.83 -3.08 9.68
CA GLN A 128 -1.28 -4.06 8.69
C GLN A 128 -2.74 -3.83 8.30
N PHE A 129 -3.59 -3.51 9.27
CA PHE A 129 -4.98 -3.16 9.02
C PHE A 129 -5.11 -1.90 8.15
N ILE A 130 -4.34 -0.85 8.45
CA ILE A 130 -4.30 0.37 7.63
C ILE A 130 -3.82 0.05 6.22
N TYR A 131 -2.75 -0.73 6.06
CA TYR A 131 -2.26 -1.15 4.75
C TYR A 131 -3.33 -1.86 3.91
N GLU A 132 -4.09 -2.78 4.52
CA GLU A 132 -5.17 -3.49 3.84
C GLU A 132 -6.32 -2.56 3.44
N GLN A 133 -6.60 -1.55 4.25
CA GLN A 133 -7.61 -0.54 3.96
C GLN A 133 -7.19 0.36 2.79
N LEU A 134 -5.95 0.88 2.82
CA LEU A 134 -5.35 1.66 1.74
C LEU A 134 -5.27 0.90 0.41
N SER A 135 -5.13 -0.43 0.46
CA SER A 135 -5.07 -1.32 -0.71
C SER A 135 -6.44 -1.76 -1.22
N SER A 136 -7.53 -1.36 -0.56
CA SER A 136 -8.90 -1.74 -0.93
C SER A 136 -9.39 -1.00 -2.18
N ASP A 137 -10.45 -1.54 -2.83
CA ASP A 137 -11.13 -0.87 -3.94
C ASP A 137 -11.84 0.39 -3.47
N TYR A 138 -12.35 0.38 -2.24
CA TYR A 138 -12.98 1.55 -1.63
C TYR A 138 -12.00 2.72 -1.58
N PHE A 139 -10.83 2.52 -0.97
CA PHE A 139 -9.86 3.59 -0.80
C PHE A 139 -9.30 4.09 -2.15
N ALA A 140 -9.00 3.18 -3.08
CA ALA A 140 -8.56 3.54 -4.42
C ALA A 140 -9.60 4.39 -5.17
N ARG A 141 -10.89 4.07 -5.02
CA ARG A 141 -11.99 4.85 -5.61
C ARG A 141 -12.08 6.24 -4.98
N GLU A 142 -12.04 6.35 -3.66
CA GLU A 142 -12.08 7.64 -2.96
C GLU A 142 -10.88 8.53 -3.32
N ALA A 143 -9.69 7.93 -3.46
CA ALA A 143 -8.51 8.64 -3.95
C ALA A 143 -8.66 9.11 -5.40
N MET A 144 -9.25 8.29 -6.27
CA MET A 144 -9.51 8.69 -7.67
C MET A 144 -10.53 9.83 -7.78
N LEU A 145 -11.56 9.85 -6.93
CA LEU A 145 -12.56 10.93 -6.92
C LEU A 145 -11.95 12.29 -6.53
N ARG A 146 -10.86 12.28 -5.74
CA ARG A 146 -10.12 13.48 -5.30
C ARG A 146 -8.89 13.78 -6.14
N SER A 147 -8.57 12.90 -7.09
CA SER A 147 -7.41 13.07 -7.97
C SER A 147 -7.67 14.12 -9.04
N THR A 148 -6.62 14.86 -9.41
CA THR A 148 -6.60 15.81 -10.52
C THR A 148 -5.78 15.25 -11.69
N GLY A 149 -6.04 15.72 -12.90
CA GLY A 149 -5.36 15.28 -14.13
C GLY A 149 -6.05 14.09 -14.82
N THR A 150 -6.21 14.16 -16.14
CA THR A 150 -6.92 13.16 -16.94
C THR A 150 -6.04 11.98 -17.37
N GLY A 151 -4.82 12.25 -17.85
CA GLY A 151 -3.89 11.20 -18.31
C GLY A 151 -3.07 10.57 -17.19
N TYR A 152 -2.74 11.36 -16.18
CA TYR A 152 -1.93 10.97 -15.02
C TYR A 152 -2.62 11.45 -13.73
N PRO A 153 -3.75 10.82 -13.34
CA PRO A 153 -4.46 11.26 -12.15
C PRO A 153 -3.55 11.14 -10.93
N ALA A 154 -3.52 12.18 -10.13
CA ALA A 154 -2.74 12.22 -8.90
C ALA A 154 -3.55 12.87 -7.77
N ILE A 155 -3.44 12.32 -6.58
CA ILE A 155 -3.98 12.89 -5.35
C ILE A 155 -2.87 13.59 -4.57
N ASN A 156 -3.16 14.72 -3.93
CA ASN A 156 -2.23 15.37 -3.01
C ASN A 156 -2.37 14.81 -1.58
N ALA A 157 -1.46 15.21 -0.68
CA ALA A 157 -1.43 14.71 0.69
C ALA A 157 -2.62 15.20 1.54
N ASP A 158 -3.10 16.40 1.30
CA ASP A 158 -4.20 16.98 2.05
C ASP A 158 -5.53 16.31 1.70
N ASP A 159 -5.80 16.12 0.41
CA ASP A 159 -6.97 15.36 -0.05
C ASP A 159 -6.91 13.88 0.36
N LEU A 160 -5.71 13.30 0.41
CA LEU A 160 -5.50 11.93 0.92
C LEU A 160 -5.86 11.84 2.41
N ALA A 161 -5.48 12.86 3.20
CA ALA A 161 -5.75 12.92 4.63
C ALA A 161 -7.25 12.96 4.95
N GLU A 162 -8.06 13.55 4.07
CA GLU A 162 -9.50 13.70 4.24
C GLU A 162 -10.31 12.44 3.85
N ILE A 163 -9.68 11.41 3.31
CA ILE A 163 -10.40 10.18 2.95
C ILE A 163 -10.90 9.49 4.22
N PRO A 164 -12.22 9.25 4.35
CA PRO A 164 -12.77 8.57 5.52
C PRO A 164 -12.36 7.11 5.54
N ILE A 165 -11.90 6.63 6.69
CA ILE A 165 -11.53 5.24 6.94
C ILE A 165 -12.23 4.72 8.19
N TRP A 166 -12.51 3.43 8.23
CA TRP A 166 -13.09 2.77 9.38
C TRP A 166 -12.00 2.34 10.37
N ILE A 167 -12.16 2.71 11.64
CA ILE A 167 -11.19 2.45 12.73
C ILE A 167 -11.93 1.77 13.90
N PRO A 168 -12.08 0.43 13.87
CA PRO A 168 -12.62 -0.31 14.99
C PRO A 168 -11.63 -0.38 16.17
N PRO A 169 -12.03 -0.95 17.32
CA PRO A 169 -11.11 -1.24 18.42
C PRO A 169 -9.87 -2.03 17.98
N LEU A 170 -8.73 -1.77 18.61
CA LEU A 170 -7.41 -2.26 18.18
C LEU A 170 -7.37 -3.79 18.04
N ASP A 171 -8.01 -4.53 18.93
CA ASP A 171 -8.10 -6.00 18.86
C ASP A 171 -8.80 -6.51 17.60
N GLN A 172 -9.75 -5.75 17.07
CA GLN A 172 -10.41 -6.06 15.80
C GLN A 172 -9.55 -5.67 14.60
N GLN A 173 -8.81 -4.54 14.69
CA GLN A 173 -7.86 -4.15 13.65
C GLN A 173 -6.82 -5.26 13.45
N GLU A 174 -6.18 -5.72 14.52
CA GLU A 174 -5.17 -6.78 14.50
C GLU A 174 -5.71 -8.07 13.88
N LYS A 175 -6.90 -8.52 14.30
CA LYS A 175 -7.52 -9.74 13.76
C LYS A 175 -7.83 -9.63 12.27
N ILE A 176 -8.38 -8.49 11.83
CA ILE A 176 -8.73 -8.27 10.43
C ILE A 176 -7.46 -8.11 9.58
N GLY A 177 -6.49 -7.31 10.05
CA GLY A 177 -5.20 -7.10 9.41
C GLY A 177 -4.46 -8.42 9.20
N ALA A 178 -4.33 -9.23 10.26
CA ALA A 178 -3.70 -10.55 10.19
C ALA A 178 -4.41 -11.50 9.22
N ALA A 179 -5.74 -11.57 9.25
CA ALA A 179 -6.51 -12.45 8.36
C ALA A 179 -6.34 -12.06 6.87
N LEU A 180 -6.41 -10.76 6.55
CA LEU A 180 -6.23 -10.27 5.19
C LEU A 180 -4.78 -10.41 4.69
N SER A 181 -3.81 -10.19 5.59
CA SER A 181 -2.38 -10.40 5.32
C SER A 181 -2.08 -11.86 5.02
N PHE A 182 -2.59 -12.79 5.82
CA PHE A 182 -2.46 -14.23 5.58
C PHE A 182 -3.01 -14.64 4.21
N LEU A 183 -4.18 -14.11 3.82
CA LEU A 183 -4.72 -14.35 2.48
C LEU A 183 -3.83 -13.75 1.39
N GLY A 184 -3.24 -12.58 1.63
CA GLY A 184 -2.27 -11.95 0.73
C GLY A 184 -1.05 -12.83 0.50
N ALA A 185 -0.40 -13.28 1.57
CA ALA A 185 0.75 -14.17 1.52
C ALA A 185 0.42 -15.49 0.79
N LYS A 186 -0.74 -16.08 1.06
CA LYS A 186 -1.20 -17.29 0.37
C LYS A 186 -1.40 -17.06 -1.13
N ILE A 187 -1.93 -15.90 -1.54
CA ILE A 187 -2.08 -15.53 -2.95
C ILE A 187 -0.71 -15.42 -3.61
N GLU A 188 0.24 -14.76 -2.97
CA GLU A 188 1.61 -14.59 -3.50
C GLU A 188 2.32 -15.93 -3.72
N VAL A 189 2.26 -16.84 -2.75
CA VAL A 189 2.83 -18.19 -2.88
C VAL A 189 2.23 -18.94 -4.08
N HIS A 190 0.90 -18.89 -4.24
CA HIS A 190 0.26 -19.57 -5.38
C HIS A 190 0.62 -18.92 -6.72
N GLN A 191 0.84 -17.61 -6.76
CA GLN A 191 1.27 -16.93 -7.98
C GLN A 191 2.70 -17.32 -8.37
N LYS A 192 3.62 -17.36 -7.40
CA LYS A 192 5.00 -17.83 -7.61
C LYS A 192 5.02 -19.28 -8.11
N LEU A 193 4.21 -20.14 -7.50
CA LEU A 193 4.10 -21.56 -7.95
C LEU A 193 3.56 -21.65 -9.37
N LEU A 194 2.51 -20.92 -9.69
CA LEU A 194 1.94 -20.91 -11.04
C LEU A 194 2.96 -20.43 -12.08
N SER A 195 3.68 -19.35 -11.79
CA SER A 195 4.74 -18.82 -12.66
C SER A 195 5.85 -19.87 -12.89
N ALA A 196 6.29 -20.54 -11.84
CA ALA A 196 7.30 -21.60 -11.95
C ALA A 196 6.81 -22.78 -12.81
N LEU A 197 5.56 -23.23 -12.62
CA LEU A 197 4.96 -24.30 -13.42
C LEU A 197 4.81 -23.92 -14.90
N CYS A 198 4.42 -22.66 -15.18
CA CYS A 198 4.37 -22.15 -16.56
C CYS A 198 5.74 -22.14 -17.22
N SER A 199 6.78 -21.76 -16.48
CA SER A 199 8.18 -21.77 -16.95
C SER A 199 8.65 -23.19 -17.27
N VAL A 200 8.40 -24.14 -16.38
CA VAL A 200 8.72 -25.58 -16.61
C VAL A 200 7.97 -26.10 -17.83
N LYS A 201 6.67 -25.83 -17.94
CA LYS A 201 5.89 -26.23 -19.13
C LYS A 201 6.52 -25.68 -20.41
N SER A 202 6.86 -24.38 -20.45
CA SER A 202 7.47 -23.77 -21.63
C SER A 202 8.80 -24.42 -22.01
N SER A 203 9.65 -24.71 -21.02
CA SER A 203 10.92 -25.39 -21.23
C SER A 203 10.76 -26.81 -21.78
N LEU A 204 9.81 -27.59 -21.22
CA LEU A 204 9.52 -28.94 -21.73
C LEU A 204 8.95 -28.91 -23.15
N MET A 205 8.07 -27.96 -23.45
CA MET A 205 7.54 -27.79 -24.82
C MET A 205 8.66 -27.49 -25.82
N GLN A 206 9.60 -26.62 -25.47
CA GLN A 206 10.76 -26.33 -26.33
C GLN A 206 11.64 -27.56 -26.56
N GLN A 207 11.82 -28.41 -25.54
CA GLN A 207 12.62 -29.64 -25.68
C GLN A 207 11.94 -30.72 -26.54
N LEU A 208 10.62 -30.72 -26.60
CA LEU A 208 9.86 -31.72 -27.39
C LEU A 208 9.74 -31.37 -28.88
N PHE A 209 9.99 -30.12 -29.26
CA PHE A 209 9.85 -29.61 -30.63
C PHE A 209 11.20 -29.19 -31.27
N ILE A 210 12.31 -29.59 -30.68
CA ILE A 210 13.67 -29.60 -31.28
C ILE A 210 13.99 -31.02 -31.71
#